data_88a28da307c6063af6eed942670dabfc
#
_entry.id   88a28da307c6063af6eed942670dabfc
#
_cell.length_a   1.000
_cell.length_b   1.000
_cell.length_c   1.000
_cell.angle_alpha   90.00
_cell.angle_beta   90.00
_cell.angle_gamma   90.00
#
_symmetry.space_group_name_H-M   'P 1'
#
loop_
_entity.id
_entity.type
_entity.pdbx_description
1 polymer ?
#
loop_
_entity_poly.entity_id
_entity_poly.type
_entity_poly.pdbx_seq_one_letter_code
_entity_poly.pdbx_strand_id
1 'polypeptide(L)'
;MPKGRMQKDMEGAKIKAALRDDPVQMYLNDIGAIDLLNVHQEFWLGARLLSTRRMDRLKREHPLIDSEDLRSRDIYRAMYDEMVVNLRRVKEDVNRFAMDCPDWNAVIEEAQTLRQAWELNSPSYTRSYLDNGLWGENKEWGSVARKVFYIFVAFYSFPEEISEWLKDAFQCQGKLPSLKEFTRVLPTEDELRIEIEGMWSRYYEAYQALIRRNLKLVVSVAKHYIGRGNSFLDLIQEGNVGLLRAVSKFDPTRGFKFSTYATWWIRQSVSRSIADQARTIRIPVHVFETVTHLLRIRRRLTQELEHEPTYKEIALETDFLEPADKKIIRRKREEGTPLPPDVLRSWREATNKVHRYMRAAEDPMSLDRPIGGEDDNQLEDFIEDQEAPSPIEATAREMMREQLQSALDDLTVRERQVLELRFGLMDGKTHTLEEVGAYFDVTRERIRQIEATALRKLRSPNVSYKLEDFVE
;
A
#
# COMPACT_ATOMS: atom_id res chain seq x y z
N MET A 1 12.21 -47.09 -36.49
CA MET A 1 11.55 -46.56 -35.30
C MET A 1 12.53 -45.90 -34.35
N PRO A 2 12.85 -44.59 -34.48
CA PRO A 2 13.17 -43.77 -33.33
C PRO A 2 12.74 -42.28 -33.43
N LYS A 3 11.87 -41.86 -34.38
CA LYS A 3 11.50 -40.42 -34.52
C LYS A 3 10.55 -39.88 -33.44
N GLY A 4 9.71 -40.73 -32.85
CA GLY A 4 8.71 -40.32 -31.87
C GLY A 4 9.27 -40.06 -30.45
N ARG A 5 10.43 -40.61 -30.09
CA ARG A 5 11.08 -40.40 -28.78
C ARG A 5 11.84 -39.08 -28.77
N MET A 6 12.53 -38.76 -29.85
CA MET A 6 13.29 -37.51 -30.00
C MET A 6 12.39 -36.25 -30.01
N GLN A 7 11.16 -36.38 -30.58
CA GLN A 7 10.20 -35.27 -30.59
C GLN A 7 9.59 -34.98 -29.19
N LYS A 8 9.30 -36.05 -28.42
CA LYS A 8 8.86 -35.91 -27.00
C LYS A 8 9.96 -35.37 -26.10
N ASP A 9 11.22 -35.74 -26.31
CA ASP A 9 12.36 -35.22 -25.54
C ASP A 9 12.65 -33.76 -25.91
N MET A 10 12.47 -33.37 -27.18
CA MET A 10 12.57 -31.96 -27.61
C MET A 10 11.42 -31.07 -27.11
N GLU A 11 10.20 -31.59 -27.08
CA GLU A 11 9.03 -30.93 -26.52
C GLU A 11 9.14 -30.78 -24.99
N GLY A 12 9.60 -31.86 -24.32
CA GLY A 12 9.91 -31.83 -22.90
C GLY A 12 11.06 -30.85 -22.54
N ALA A 13 12.06 -30.74 -23.42
CA ALA A 13 13.15 -29.74 -23.25
C ALA A 13 12.69 -28.32 -23.53
N LYS A 14 11.81 -28.11 -24.52
CA LYS A 14 11.19 -26.79 -24.80
C LYS A 14 10.25 -26.35 -23.68
N ILE A 15 9.45 -27.26 -23.13
CA ILE A 15 8.58 -27.02 -21.98
C ILE A 15 9.43 -26.71 -20.72
N LYS A 16 10.52 -27.45 -20.48
CA LYS A 16 11.47 -27.16 -19.39
C LYS A 16 12.25 -25.86 -19.61
N ALA A 17 12.57 -25.48 -20.85
CA ALA A 17 13.18 -24.20 -21.15
C ALA A 17 12.19 -23.03 -20.95
N ALA A 18 10.96 -23.17 -21.43
CA ALA A 18 9.90 -22.18 -21.22
C ALA A 18 9.52 -22.01 -19.74
N LEU A 19 9.57 -23.10 -18.93
CA LEU A 19 9.40 -23.06 -17.48
C LEU A 19 10.62 -22.45 -16.75
N ARG A 20 11.80 -22.42 -17.38
CA ARG A 20 12.98 -21.73 -16.82
C ARG A 20 12.93 -20.23 -16.98
N ASP A 21 12.20 -19.73 -17.96
CA ASP A 21 12.04 -18.29 -18.24
C ASP A 21 10.79 -17.67 -17.56
N ASP A 22 10.04 -18.46 -16.76
CA ASP A 22 8.93 -17.93 -15.96
C ASP A 22 9.51 -17.12 -14.78
N PRO A 23 9.28 -15.80 -14.72
CA PRO A 23 9.77 -14.93 -13.63
C PRO A 23 9.34 -15.41 -12.25
N VAL A 24 8.17 -16.05 -12.14
CA VAL A 24 7.67 -16.64 -10.88
C VAL A 24 8.59 -17.78 -10.45
N GLN A 25 8.92 -18.70 -11.38
CA GLN A 25 9.75 -19.85 -11.07
C GLN A 25 11.19 -19.43 -10.73
N MET A 26 11.74 -18.44 -11.44
CA MET A 26 13.07 -17.88 -11.11
C MET A 26 13.08 -17.32 -9.68
N TYR A 27 12.11 -16.48 -9.33
CA TYR A 27 12.00 -15.93 -7.98
C TYR A 27 11.87 -17.02 -6.92
N LEU A 28 11.03 -18.04 -7.15
CA LEU A 28 10.85 -19.16 -6.21
C LEU A 28 12.12 -19.99 -6.03
N ASN A 29 12.92 -20.17 -7.08
CA ASN A 29 14.20 -20.86 -7.00
C ASN A 29 15.21 -20.06 -6.17
N ASP A 30 15.31 -18.75 -6.41
CA ASP A 30 16.23 -17.86 -5.67
C ASP A 30 15.93 -17.85 -4.18
N ILE A 31 14.67 -17.67 -3.79
CA ILE A 31 14.30 -17.72 -2.38
C ILE A 31 14.40 -19.13 -1.80
N GLY A 32 14.24 -20.16 -2.66
CA GLY A 32 14.32 -21.58 -2.29
C GLY A 32 15.65 -21.96 -1.66
N ALA A 33 16.74 -21.37 -2.15
CA ALA A 33 18.11 -21.61 -1.69
C ALA A 33 18.43 -21.01 -0.30
N ILE A 34 17.58 -20.12 0.21
CA ILE A 34 17.83 -19.43 1.48
C ILE A 34 17.27 -20.25 2.65
N ASP A 35 18.10 -20.53 3.66
CA ASP A 35 17.69 -21.25 4.87
C ASP A 35 16.74 -20.42 5.74
N LEU A 36 15.87 -21.10 6.47
CA LEU A 36 14.99 -20.49 7.45
C LEU A 36 15.75 -20.13 8.73
N LEU A 37 15.30 -19.08 9.41
CA LEU A 37 15.81 -18.71 10.73
C LEU A 37 15.27 -19.66 11.81
N ASN A 38 16.15 -20.03 12.75
CA ASN A 38 15.72 -20.61 14.00
C ASN A 38 15.36 -19.52 15.02
N VAL A 39 14.75 -19.91 16.13
CA VAL A 39 14.26 -18.96 17.17
C VAL A 39 15.39 -18.18 17.85
N HIS A 40 16.59 -18.74 17.93
CA HIS A 40 17.76 -18.09 18.53
C HIS A 40 18.33 -17.03 17.57
N GLN A 41 18.39 -17.35 16.28
CA GLN A 41 18.81 -16.40 15.24
C GLN A 41 17.83 -15.23 15.12
N GLU A 42 16.49 -15.48 15.22
CA GLU A 42 15.51 -14.39 15.26
C GLU A 42 15.75 -13.46 16.46
N PHE A 43 16.09 -14.03 17.63
CA PHE A 43 16.42 -13.27 18.83
C PHE A 43 17.65 -12.38 18.61
N TRP A 44 18.74 -12.94 18.09
CA TRP A 44 19.97 -12.20 17.83
C TRP A 44 19.83 -11.11 16.79
N LEU A 45 19.17 -11.40 15.67
CA LEU A 45 18.85 -10.37 14.67
C LEU A 45 17.95 -9.29 15.26
N GLY A 46 16.96 -9.67 16.08
CA GLY A 46 16.13 -8.73 16.82
C GLY A 46 16.93 -7.84 17.78
N ALA A 47 17.93 -8.39 18.47
CA ALA A 47 18.82 -7.64 19.35
C ALA A 47 19.67 -6.62 18.57
N ARG A 48 20.25 -7.01 17.42
CA ARG A 48 20.99 -6.09 16.53
C ARG A 48 20.10 -4.95 16.04
N LEU A 49 18.84 -5.23 15.67
CA LEU A 49 17.90 -4.19 15.27
C LEU A 49 17.52 -3.24 16.41
N LEU A 50 17.35 -3.80 17.60
CA LEU A 50 16.92 -3.02 18.77
C LEU A 50 18.06 -2.13 19.28
N SER A 51 19.32 -2.56 19.20
CA SER A 51 20.49 -1.81 19.67
C SER A 51 20.56 -0.42 19.02
N THR A 52 20.47 -0.34 17.71
CA THR A 52 20.54 0.91 16.95
C THR A 52 19.31 1.79 17.22
N ARG A 53 18.11 1.19 17.25
CA ARG A 53 16.88 1.94 17.59
C ARG A 53 16.92 2.52 19.00
N ARG A 54 17.54 1.80 19.93
CA ARG A 54 17.70 2.30 21.29
C ARG A 54 18.72 3.42 21.37
N MET A 55 19.84 3.30 20.67
CA MET A 55 20.83 4.36 20.52
C MET A 55 20.19 5.63 19.98
N ASP A 56 19.42 5.53 18.90
CA ASP A 56 18.68 6.65 18.30
C ASP A 56 17.67 7.26 19.27
N ARG A 57 17.00 6.43 20.08
CA ARG A 57 16.06 6.90 21.09
C ARG A 57 16.78 7.70 22.17
N LEU A 58 17.87 7.15 22.73
CA LEU A 58 18.67 7.85 23.73
C LEU A 58 19.22 9.17 23.18
N LYS A 59 19.66 9.19 21.92
CA LYS A 59 20.09 10.43 21.27
C LYS A 59 18.96 11.47 21.19
N ARG A 60 17.73 11.07 20.81
CA ARG A 60 16.58 11.97 20.69
C ARG A 60 16.04 12.47 22.03
N GLU A 61 16.10 11.64 23.07
CA GLU A 61 15.61 11.95 24.41
C GLU A 61 16.67 12.70 25.26
N HIS A 62 17.90 12.81 24.76
CA HIS A 62 18.98 13.47 25.53
C HIS A 62 18.74 14.98 25.63
N PRO A 63 18.95 15.59 26.83
CA PRO A 63 18.74 17.03 27.04
C PRO A 63 19.58 17.95 26.12
N LEU A 64 20.71 17.45 25.62
CA LEU A 64 21.62 18.19 24.73
C LEU A 64 21.34 17.94 23.23
N ILE A 65 20.21 17.36 22.84
CA ILE A 65 19.94 16.99 21.44
C ILE A 65 19.99 18.18 20.47
N ASP A 66 19.55 19.35 20.93
CA ASP A 66 19.50 20.58 20.13
C ASP A 66 20.81 21.38 20.16
N SER A 67 21.84 20.90 20.90
CA SER A 67 23.16 21.52 20.97
C SER A 67 24.16 20.73 20.12
N GLU A 68 25.10 21.43 19.50
CA GLU A 68 26.28 20.82 18.83
C GLU A 68 27.22 20.09 19.81
N ASP A 69 26.93 20.16 21.12
CA ASP A 69 27.76 19.59 22.19
C ASP A 69 27.46 18.13 22.51
N LEU A 70 26.41 17.52 21.93
CA LEU A 70 26.06 16.13 22.18
C LEU A 70 27.15 15.19 21.62
N ARG A 71 27.86 14.50 22.51
CA ARG A 71 28.94 13.56 22.18
C ARG A 71 28.51 12.12 22.28
N SER A 72 29.16 11.22 21.55
CA SER A 72 28.94 9.79 21.63
C SER A 72 29.10 9.27 23.06
N ARG A 73 30.07 9.82 23.81
CA ARG A 73 30.27 9.50 25.25
C ARG A 73 29.01 9.70 26.10
N ASP A 74 28.23 10.75 25.84
CA ASP A 74 27.03 11.05 26.63
C ASP A 74 25.93 10.02 26.37
N ILE A 75 25.82 9.53 25.13
CA ILE A 75 24.89 8.45 24.77
C ILE A 75 25.28 7.15 25.47
N TYR A 76 26.57 6.79 25.45
CA TYR A 76 27.07 5.59 26.15
C TYR A 76 26.88 5.68 27.67
N ARG A 77 27.05 6.86 28.27
CA ARG A 77 26.77 7.11 29.70
C ARG A 77 25.30 6.93 30.02
N ALA A 78 24.39 7.49 29.20
CA ALA A 78 22.96 7.32 29.36
C ALA A 78 22.54 5.84 29.25
N MET A 79 23.12 5.11 28.29
CA MET A 79 22.89 3.68 28.12
C MET A 79 23.36 2.86 29.34
N TYR A 80 24.53 3.20 29.88
CA TYR A 80 25.07 2.53 31.09
C TYR A 80 24.19 2.80 32.31
N ASP A 81 23.78 4.04 32.56
CA ASP A 81 22.90 4.41 33.68
C ASP A 81 21.55 3.69 33.61
N GLU A 82 20.95 3.65 32.41
CA GLU A 82 19.72 2.90 32.19
C GLU A 82 19.91 1.38 32.40
N MET A 83 21.04 0.81 32.00
CA MET A 83 21.40 -0.58 32.24
C MET A 83 21.50 -0.89 33.73
N VAL A 84 22.18 -0.04 34.51
CA VAL A 84 22.32 -0.21 35.96
C VAL A 84 20.97 -0.18 36.67
N VAL A 85 20.08 0.74 36.28
CA VAL A 85 18.70 0.82 36.80
C VAL A 85 17.92 -0.44 36.49
N ASN A 86 17.99 -0.92 35.23
CA ASN A 86 17.29 -2.14 34.82
C ASN A 86 17.82 -3.37 35.58
N LEU A 87 19.13 -3.46 35.79
CA LEU A 87 19.74 -4.58 36.50
C LEU A 87 19.27 -4.69 37.97
N ARG A 88 19.18 -3.54 38.65
CA ARG A 88 18.59 -3.51 40.03
C ARG A 88 17.15 -3.99 40.03
N ARG A 89 16.34 -3.50 39.10
CA ARG A 89 14.92 -3.85 38.97
C ARG A 89 14.75 -5.33 38.61
N VAL A 90 15.61 -5.90 37.74
CA VAL A 90 15.54 -7.33 37.40
C VAL A 90 15.77 -8.18 38.64
N LYS A 91 16.76 -7.85 39.50
CA LYS A 91 17.00 -8.60 40.76
C LYS A 91 15.78 -8.59 41.68
N GLU A 92 15.09 -7.46 41.80
CA GLU A 92 13.88 -7.34 42.61
C GLU A 92 12.70 -8.11 42.02
N ASP A 93 12.49 -7.98 40.69
CA ASP A 93 11.36 -8.58 40.02
C ASP A 93 11.50 -10.12 39.91
N VAL A 94 12.69 -10.64 39.62
CA VAL A 94 12.94 -12.09 39.49
C VAL A 94 12.71 -12.79 40.82
N ASN A 95 13.08 -12.18 41.97
CA ASN A 95 12.80 -12.69 43.28
C ASN A 95 11.30 -12.89 43.55
N ARG A 96 10.41 -12.09 42.98
CA ARG A 96 8.95 -12.25 43.08
C ARG A 96 8.45 -13.52 42.38
N PHE A 97 9.15 -13.97 41.35
CA PHE A 97 8.85 -15.22 40.66
C PHE A 97 9.55 -16.44 41.22
N ALA A 98 10.31 -16.30 42.36
CA ALA A 98 11.14 -17.32 42.93
C ALA A 98 12.07 -18.02 41.93
N MET A 99 12.63 -17.23 41.02
CA MET A 99 13.57 -17.65 39.98
C MET A 99 14.95 -17.09 40.29
N ASP A 100 15.98 -17.75 39.76
CA ASP A 100 17.35 -17.26 39.83
C ASP A 100 17.59 -16.14 38.84
N CYS A 101 18.47 -15.17 39.20
CA CYS A 101 18.90 -14.14 38.26
C CYS A 101 19.68 -14.79 37.10
N PRO A 102 19.64 -14.19 35.89
CA PRO A 102 20.47 -14.66 34.78
C PRO A 102 21.97 -14.60 35.17
N ASP A 103 22.74 -15.54 34.65
CA ASP A 103 24.21 -15.43 34.69
C ASP A 103 24.66 -14.31 33.78
N TRP A 104 25.02 -13.19 34.39
CA TRP A 104 25.42 -11.99 33.64
C TRP A 104 26.73 -12.18 32.85
N ASN A 105 27.61 -13.08 33.29
CA ASN A 105 28.83 -13.41 32.53
C ASN A 105 28.47 -14.11 31.22
N ALA A 106 27.55 -15.08 31.27
CA ALA A 106 27.05 -15.74 30.07
C ALA A 106 26.32 -14.75 29.12
N VAL A 107 25.55 -13.80 29.68
CA VAL A 107 24.85 -12.76 28.92
C VAL A 107 25.88 -11.82 28.21
N ILE A 108 26.96 -11.42 28.90
CA ILE A 108 28.01 -10.57 28.33
C ILE A 108 28.73 -11.33 27.20
N GLU A 109 29.14 -12.57 27.44
CA GLU A 109 29.84 -13.41 26.44
C GLU A 109 28.98 -13.58 25.18
N GLU A 110 27.71 -13.93 25.35
CA GLU A 110 26.77 -14.05 24.23
C GLU A 110 26.63 -12.72 23.47
N ALA A 111 26.47 -11.60 24.17
CA ALA A 111 26.34 -10.29 23.58
C ALA A 111 27.58 -9.88 22.76
N GLN A 112 28.79 -10.18 23.25
CA GLN A 112 30.02 -9.90 22.53
C GLN A 112 30.24 -10.85 21.34
N THR A 113 29.90 -12.14 21.48
CA THR A 113 29.91 -13.08 20.35
C THR A 113 28.99 -12.63 19.23
N LEU A 114 27.83 -12.11 19.57
CA LEU A 114 26.87 -11.57 18.60
C LEU A 114 27.41 -10.38 17.82
N ARG A 115 28.35 -9.62 18.36
CA ARG A 115 29.02 -8.52 17.61
C ARG A 115 29.80 -9.04 16.41
N GLN A 116 30.44 -10.19 16.56
CA GLN A 116 31.28 -10.81 15.53
C GLN A 116 30.44 -11.57 14.50
N ALA A 117 29.54 -12.44 14.97
CA ALA A 117 28.69 -13.26 14.12
C ALA A 117 27.29 -13.48 14.75
N TRP A 118 26.27 -13.61 13.89
CA TRP A 118 24.93 -13.98 14.28
C TRP A 118 24.50 -15.38 13.79
N GLU A 119 25.26 -15.94 12.82
CA GLU A 119 25.05 -17.30 12.30
C GLU A 119 25.74 -18.34 13.19
N LEU A 120 25.30 -18.42 14.42
CA LEU A 120 25.83 -19.37 15.38
C LEU A 120 24.96 -20.64 15.43
N ASN A 121 25.63 -21.79 15.60
CA ASN A 121 24.94 -23.08 15.78
C ASN A 121 24.60 -23.39 17.25
N SER A 122 25.10 -22.60 18.20
CA SER A 122 24.82 -22.75 19.62
C SER A 122 23.45 -22.08 19.97
N PRO A 123 22.72 -22.60 20.97
CA PRO A 123 21.51 -21.94 21.45
C PRO A 123 21.86 -20.64 22.20
N SER A 124 21.00 -19.63 22.09
CA SER A 124 21.08 -18.39 22.88
C SER A 124 20.78 -18.68 24.34
N TYR A 125 21.72 -18.37 25.24
CA TYR A 125 21.52 -18.45 26.68
C TYR A 125 20.42 -17.49 27.14
N THR A 126 20.53 -16.22 26.74
CA THR A 126 19.57 -15.17 27.15
C THR A 126 18.15 -15.50 26.73
N ARG A 127 17.97 -15.96 25.49
CA ARG A 127 16.66 -16.42 25.03
C ARG A 127 16.14 -17.61 25.84
N SER A 128 16.99 -18.61 26.07
CA SER A 128 16.60 -19.82 26.82
C SER A 128 16.20 -19.48 28.24
N TYR A 129 16.88 -18.54 28.88
CA TYR A 129 16.51 -18.02 30.19
C TYR A 129 15.13 -17.34 30.19
N LEU A 130 14.83 -16.52 29.15
CA LEU A 130 13.56 -15.81 29.04
C LEU A 130 12.38 -16.73 28.69
N ASP A 131 12.63 -17.79 27.92
CA ASP A 131 11.61 -18.72 27.41
C ASP A 131 11.26 -19.81 28.42
N ASN A 132 10.70 -19.39 29.57
CA ASN A 132 10.29 -20.24 30.69
C ASN A 132 8.79 -20.59 30.65
N GLY A 133 8.11 -20.40 29.51
CA GLY A 133 6.67 -20.62 29.35
C GLY A 133 5.79 -19.42 29.75
N LEU A 134 6.36 -18.39 30.38
CA LEU A 134 5.62 -17.16 30.75
C LEU A 134 5.84 -16.03 29.76
N TRP A 135 6.90 -16.09 28.95
CA TRP A 135 7.26 -15.02 28.01
C TRP A 135 6.29 -14.94 26.83
N GLY A 136 5.65 -13.77 26.68
CA GLY A 136 4.59 -13.53 25.71
C GLY A 136 3.18 -13.71 26.27
N GLU A 137 2.99 -14.44 27.39
CA GLU A 137 1.69 -14.70 28.03
C GLU A 137 1.48 -13.86 29.29
N ASN A 138 2.49 -13.81 30.16
CA ASN A 138 2.42 -13.07 31.43
C ASN A 138 2.98 -11.64 31.24
N LYS A 139 2.18 -10.61 31.59
CA LYS A 139 2.58 -9.20 31.49
C LYS A 139 3.71 -8.81 32.44
N GLU A 140 3.73 -9.35 33.65
CA GLU A 140 4.76 -9.05 34.66
C GLU A 140 6.09 -9.65 34.23
N TRP A 141 6.09 -10.94 33.83
CA TRP A 141 7.29 -11.56 33.26
C TRP A 141 7.75 -10.87 31.99
N GLY A 142 6.85 -10.44 31.12
CA GLY A 142 7.15 -9.60 29.94
C GLY A 142 7.87 -8.30 30.31
N SER A 143 7.61 -7.72 31.49
CA SER A 143 8.37 -6.56 32.00
C SER A 143 9.81 -6.94 32.39
N VAL A 144 10.00 -8.09 33.05
CA VAL A 144 11.32 -8.64 33.37
C VAL A 144 12.10 -8.92 32.09
N ALA A 145 11.48 -9.66 31.17
CA ALA A 145 12.10 -10.01 29.88
C ALA A 145 12.58 -8.78 29.10
N ARG A 146 11.78 -7.72 29.08
CA ARG A 146 12.16 -6.46 28.44
C ARG A 146 13.39 -5.82 29.09
N LYS A 147 13.48 -5.84 30.42
CA LYS A 147 14.64 -5.29 31.13
C LYS A 147 15.90 -6.13 30.88
N VAL A 148 15.79 -7.47 30.96
CA VAL A 148 16.90 -8.37 30.62
C VAL A 148 17.36 -8.16 29.18
N PHE A 149 16.42 -8.06 28.26
CA PHE A 149 16.74 -7.81 26.85
C PHE A 149 17.46 -6.47 26.67
N TYR A 150 17.06 -5.44 27.38
CA TYR A 150 17.75 -4.13 27.34
C TYR A 150 19.15 -4.17 27.92
N ILE A 151 19.37 -4.95 28.99
CA ILE A 151 20.71 -5.18 29.54
C ILE A 151 21.59 -5.91 28.50
N PHE A 152 21.06 -6.96 27.88
CA PHE A 152 21.73 -7.66 26.78
C PHE A 152 22.15 -6.73 25.64
N VAL A 153 21.21 -5.87 25.19
CA VAL A 153 21.47 -4.89 24.13
C VAL A 153 22.50 -3.85 24.54
N ALA A 154 22.56 -3.45 25.82
CA ALA A 154 23.58 -2.55 26.31
C ALA A 154 24.97 -3.21 26.24
N PHE A 155 25.12 -4.45 26.71
CA PHE A 155 26.38 -5.20 26.57
C PHE A 155 26.79 -5.44 25.12
N TYR A 156 25.83 -5.70 24.23
CA TYR A 156 26.09 -5.80 22.79
C TYR A 156 26.60 -4.47 22.20
N SER A 157 26.10 -3.34 22.70
CA SER A 157 26.44 -2.01 22.18
C SER A 157 27.80 -1.49 22.69
N PHE A 158 28.27 -1.99 23.82
CA PHE A 158 29.55 -1.55 24.38
C PHE A 158 30.72 -2.13 23.57
N PRO A 159 31.82 -1.35 23.38
CA PRO A 159 33.08 -1.85 22.88
C PRO A 159 33.55 -3.09 23.66
N GLU A 160 34.34 -3.96 23.01
CA GLU A 160 34.82 -5.21 23.58
C GLU A 160 35.60 -4.97 24.88
N GLU A 161 36.51 -4.00 24.87
CA GLU A 161 37.35 -3.61 26.03
C GLU A 161 36.49 -3.19 27.25
N ILE A 162 35.40 -2.46 27.00
CA ILE A 162 34.46 -2.06 28.06
C ILE A 162 33.71 -3.27 28.61
N SER A 163 33.32 -4.18 27.74
CA SER A 163 32.57 -5.36 28.14
C SER A 163 33.46 -6.35 28.94
N GLU A 164 34.70 -6.52 28.57
CA GLU A 164 35.68 -7.30 29.33
C GLU A 164 35.91 -6.67 30.71
N TRP A 165 36.13 -5.35 30.76
CA TRP A 165 36.28 -4.64 32.03
C TRP A 165 35.05 -4.78 32.94
N LEU A 166 33.86 -4.71 32.39
CA LEU A 166 32.60 -4.92 33.15
C LEU A 166 32.48 -6.36 33.63
N LYS A 167 32.90 -7.35 32.83
CA LYS A 167 32.92 -8.77 33.21
C LYS A 167 33.85 -9.01 34.41
N ASP A 168 35.07 -8.48 34.36
CA ASP A 168 36.03 -8.57 35.44
C ASP A 168 35.50 -7.91 36.74
N ALA A 169 34.90 -6.72 36.60
CA ALA A 169 34.31 -6.03 37.73
C ALA A 169 33.15 -6.84 38.38
N PHE A 170 32.33 -7.51 37.56
CA PHE A 170 31.28 -8.40 38.03
C PHE A 170 31.83 -9.62 38.77
N GLN A 171 32.89 -10.22 38.23
CA GLN A 171 33.52 -11.41 38.87
C GLN A 171 34.22 -11.07 40.20
N CYS A 172 34.94 -9.94 40.24
CA CYS A 172 35.72 -9.55 41.41
C CYS A 172 34.88 -8.92 42.53
N GLN A 173 33.87 -8.12 42.20
CA GLN A 173 33.13 -7.32 43.19
C GLN A 173 31.65 -7.68 43.32
N GLY A 174 31.10 -8.53 42.44
CA GLY A 174 29.68 -8.85 42.41
C GLY A 174 28.76 -7.66 42.15
N LYS A 175 29.30 -6.50 41.79
CA LYS A 175 28.60 -5.22 41.55
C LYS A 175 29.15 -4.52 40.31
N LEU A 176 28.26 -3.78 39.62
CA LEU A 176 28.70 -2.89 38.56
C LEU A 176 29.47 -1.67 39.11
N PRO A 177 30.50 -1.21 38.43
CA PRO A 177 31.21 0.01 38.72
C PRO A 177 30.31 1.23 38.80
N SER A 178 30.78 2.33 39.39
CA SER A 178 30.05 3.58 39.40
C SER A 178 30.07 4.24 38.00
N LEU A 179 29.08 5.10 37.71
CA LEU A 179 29.05 5.88 36.45
C LEU A 179 30.30 6.72 36.22
N LYS A 180 30.94 7.17 37.33
CA LYS A 180 32.21 7.93 37.26
C LYS A 180 33.37 7.05 36.78
N GLU A 181 33.47 5.82 37.29
CA GLU A 181 34.49 4.84 36.87
C GLU A 181 34.24 4.43 35.43
N PHE A 182 33.01 4.10 35.05
CA PHE A 182 32.65 3.81 33.68
C PHE A 182 33.05 4.92 32.70
N THR A 183 32.76 6.18 33.06
CA THR A 183 33.11 7.33 32.21
C THR A 183 34.61 7.52 32.01
N ARG A 184 35.45 7.09 32.97
CA ARG A 184 36.91 7.17 32.84
C ARG A 184 37.51 6.14 31.88
N VAL A 185 36.88 4.99 31.78
CA VAL A 185 37.32 3.85 30.95
C VAL A 185 36.79 3.98 29.51
N LEU A 186 35.79 4.86 29.26
CA LEU A 186 35.26 5.05 27.92
C LEU A 186 36.37 5.48 26.93
N PRO A 187 36.43 4.84 25.74
CA PRO A 187 37.32 5.21 24.64
C PRO A 187 37.18 6.66 24.22
N THR A 188 38.05 7.09 23.29
CA THR A 188 37.98 8.42 22.70
C THR A 188 36.71 8.63 21.90
N GLU A 189 36.33 9.91 21.66
CA GLU A 189 35.10 10.22 20.92
C GLU A 189 35.13 9.64 19.49
N ASP A 190 36.30 9.66 18.84
CA ASP A 190 36.46 9.12 17.49
C ASP A 190 36.26 7.60 17.45
N GLU A 191 36.81 6.86 18.41
CA GLU A 191 36.63 5.42 18.54
C GLU A 191 35.16 5.06 18.80
N LEU A 192 34.46 5.81 19.67
CA LEU A 192 33.05 5.62 19.93
C LEU A 192 32.19 5.91 18.71
N ARG A 193 32.59 6.88 17.88
CA ARG A 193 31.88 7.18 16.62
C ARG A 193 32.04 6.03 15.62
N ILE A 194 33.24 5.47 15.48
CA ILE A 194 33.51 4.29 14.65
C ILE A 194 32.65 3.10 15.12
N GLU A 195 32.55 2.90 16.44
CA GLU A 195 31.70 1.85 17.00
C GLU A 195 30.21 2.04 16.65
N ILE A 196 29.70 3.25 16.70
CA ILE A 196 28.33 3.57 16.30
C ILE A 196 28.10 3.29 14.81
N GLU A 197 29.06 3.66 13.95
CA GLU A 197 29.01 3.34 12.51
C GLU A 197 29.01 1.82 12.28
N GLY A 198 29.85 1.08 13.01
CA GLY A 198 29.87 -0.38 13.00
C GLY A 198 28.53 -1.00 13.44
N MET A 199 27.85 -0.39 14.44
CA MET A 199 26.52 -0.83 14.85
C MET A 199 25.50 -0.63 13.73
N TRP A 200 25.54 0.46 13.00
CA TRP A 200 24.67 0.69 11.84
C TRP A 200 24.93 -0.33 10.73
N SER A 201 26.17 -0.68 10.45
CA SER A 201 26.51 -1.73 9.48
C SER A 201 25.88 -3.07 9.88
N ARG A 202 26.05 -3.48 11.14
CA ARG A 202 25.45 -4.71 11.69
C ARG A 202 23.91 -4.66 11.72
N TYR A 203 23.31 -3.48 11.91
CA TYR A 203 21.87 -3.28 11.79
C TYR A 203 21.38 -3.56 10.38
N TYR A 204 22.03 -2.98 9.35
CA TYR A 204 21.62 -3.21 7.96
C TYR A 204 21.79 -4.67 7.55
N GLU A 205 22.85 -5.33 7.99
CA GLU A 205 23.04 -6.77 7.80
C GLU A 205 21.88 -7.57 8.41
N ALA A 206 21.55 -7.29 9.66
CA ALA A 206 20.45 -7.96 10.37
C ALA A 206 19.09 -7.68 9.73
N TYR A 207 18.86 -6.45 9.30
CA TYR A 207 17.65 -6.04 8.59
C TYR A 207 17.47 -6.83 7.27
N GLN A 208 18.52 -6.90 6.46
CA GLN A 208 18.53 -7.65 5.22
C GLN A 208 18.39 -9.16 5.44
N ALA A 209 19.08 -9.71 6.43
CA ALA A 209 18.97 -11.12 6.78
C ALA A 209 17.56 -11.50 7.20
N LEU A 210 16.92 -10.68 8.05
CA LEU A 210 15.56 -10.93 8.51
C LEU A 210 14.55 -10.89 7.36
N ILE A 211 14.72 -9.98 6.40
CA ILE A 211 13.87 -9.91 5.20
C ILE A 211 14.09 -11.16 4.32
N ARG A 212 15.33 -11.38 3.89
CA ARG A 212 15.64 -12.43 2.91
C ARG A 212 15.20 -13.82 3.38
N ARG A 213 15.44 -14.15 4.64
CA ARG A 213 15.09 -15.46 5.23
C ARG A 213 13.59 -15.63 5.48
N ASN A 214 12.79 -14.56 5.37
CA ASN A 214 11.33 -14.60 5.51
C ASN A 214 10.55 -14.39 4.20
N LEU A 215 11.21 -14.33 3.03
CA LEU A 215 10.51 -14.22 1.74
C LEU A 215 9.61 -15.42 1.45
N LYS A 216 9.99 -16.64 1.89
CA LYS A 216 9.14 -17.84 1.80
C LYS A 216 7.81 -17.68 2.53
N LEU A 217 7.80 -16.95 3.65
CA LEU A 217 6.57 -16.64 4.41
C LEU A 217 5.63 -15.78 3.57
N VAL A 218 6.16 -14.76 2.86
CA VAL A 218 5.36 -13.92 1.97
C VAL A 218 4.67 -14.75 0.90
N VAL A 219 5.39 -15.63 0.22
CA VAL A 219 4.82 -16.53 -0.80
C VAL A 219 3.73 -17.41 -0.20
N SER A 220 3.97 -17.98 0.98
CA SER A 220 2.99 -18.83 1.66
C SER A 220 1.68 -18.12 1.98
N VAL A 221 1.72 -16.81 2.24
CA VAL A 221 0.53 -15.99 2.49
C VAL A 221 -0.10 -15.55 1.16
N ALA A 222 0.69 -15.04 0.21
CA ALA A 222 0.22 -14.51 -1.06
C ALA A 222 -0.54 -15.54 -1.91
N LYS A 223 -0.12 -16.83 -1.87
CA LYS A 223 -0.79 -17.91 -2.61
C LYS A 223 -2.30 -18.05 -2.31
N HIS A 224 -2.76 -17.65 -1.13
CA HIS A 224 -4.18 -17.70 -0.75
C HIS A 224 -5.02 -16.60 -1.40
N TYR A 225 -4.37 -15.67 -2.11
CA TYR A 225 -5.01 -14.53 -2.76
C TYR A 225 -4.95 -14.61 -4.29
N ILE A 226 -4.41 -15.69 -4.86
CA ILE A 226 -4.39 -15.94 -6.30
C ILE A 226 -5.82 -15.92 -6.86
N GLY A 227 -6.00 -15.38 -8.07
CA GLY A 227 -7.29 -15.32 -8.75
C GLY A 227 -8.22 -14.20 -8.27
N ARG A 228 -7.69 -13.18 -7.59
CA ARG A 228 -8.48 -12.04 -7.10
C ARG A 228 -8.23 -10.74 -7.87
N GLY A 229 -7.72 -10.83 -9.10
CA GLY A 229 -7.53 -9.69 -10.00
C GLY A 229 -6.10 -9.21 -10.19
N ASN A 230 -5.20 -9.48 -9.23
CA ASN A 230 -3.78 -9.14 -9.33
C ASN A 230 -2.96 -10.36 -9.79
N SER A 231 -1.82 -10.11 -10.47
CA SER A 231 -0.86 -11.15 -10.78
C SER A 231 -0.23 -11.73 -9.51
N PHE A 232 0.25 -12.99 -9.56
CA PHE A 232 0.86 -13.61 -8.38
C PHE A 232 2.15 -12.89 -7.96
N LEU A 233 2.93 -12.39 -8.91
CA LEU A 233 4.14 -11.62 -8.62
C LEU A 233 3.81 -10.29 -7.94
N ASP A 234 2.76 -9.58 -8.36
CA ASP A 234 2.34 -8.34 -7.72
C ASP A 234 1.89 -8.59 -6.28
N LEU A 235 1.13 -9.66 -6.04
CA LEU A 235 0.75 -10.07 -4.68
C LEU A 235 1.97 -10.36 -3.80
N ILE A 236 3.02 -10.99 -4.35
CA ILE A 236 4.27 -11.23 -3.64
C ILE A 236 4.97 -9.90 -3.34
N GLN A 237 5.09 -8.98 -4.31
CA GLN A 237 5.76 -7.69 -4.10
C GLN A 237 5.03 -6.84 -3.05
N GLU A 238 3.72 -6.77 -3.11
CA GLU A 238 2.93 -6.10 -2.07
C GLU A 238 3.07 -6.78 -0.70
N GLY A 239 3.16 -8.11 -0.69
CA GLY A 239 3.49 -8.87 0.52
C GLY A 239 4.88 -8.55 1.05
N ASN A 240 5.89 -8.38 0.17
CA ASN A 240 7.24 -7.95 0.54
C ASN A 240 7.24 -6.54 1.17
N VAL A 241 6.44 -5.60 0.65
CA VAL A 241 6.24 -4.28 1.28
C VAL A 241 5.65 -4.43 2.69
N GLY A 242 4.70 -5.35 2.87
CA GLY A 242 4.17 -5.72 4.19
C GLY A 242 5.25 -6.27 5.12
N LEU A 243 6.13 -7.16 4.62
CA LEU A 243 7.26 -7.71 5.36
C LEU A 243 8.26 -6.62 5.79
N LEU A 244 8.61 -5.68 4.91
CA LEU A 244 9.47 -4.54 5.24
C LEU A 244 8.91 -3.71 6.40
N ARG A 245 7.60 -3.45 6.39
CA ARG A 245 6.90 -2.76 7.49
C ARG A 245 6.91 -3.58 8.78
N ALA A 246 6.78 -4.90 8.67
CA ALA A 246 6.87 -5.79 9.82
C ALA A 246 8.26 -5.73 10.47
N VAL A 247 9.34 -5.84 9.69
CA VAL A 247 10.72 -5.75 10.20
C VAL A 247 10.98 -4.40 10.87
N SER A 248 10.52 -3.29 10.25
CA SER A 248 10.72 -1.95 10.80
C SER A 248 10.02 -1.72 12.16
N LYS A 249 8.92 -2.43 12.42
CA LYS A 249 8.09 -2.29 13.64
C LYS A 249 8.21 -3.46 14.62
N PHE A 250 8.98 -4.47 14.27
CA PHE A 250 9.12 -5.66 15.12
C PHE A 250 9.79 -5.33 16.45
N ASP A 251 9.18 -5.79 17.54
CA ASP A 251 9.67 -5.68 18.91
C ASP A 251 10.01 -7.09 19.44
N PRO A 252 11.30 -7.47 19.44
CA PRO A 252 11.74 -8.78 19.89
C PRO A 252 11.56 -9.01 21.38
N THR A 253 11.36 -7.96 22.19
CA THR A 253 11.23 -8.05 23.64
C THR A 253 9.91 -8.69 24.08
N ARG A 254 8.96 -8.85 23.16
CA ARG A 254 7.62 -9.41 23.45
C ARG A 254 7.55 -10.93 23.51
N GLY A 255 8.58 -11.65 23.09
CA GLY A 255 8.63 -13.12 23.13
C GLY A 255 7.94 -13.84 21.97
N PHE A 256 7.21 -13.14 21.11
CA PHE A 256 6.56 -13.76 19.96
C PHE A 256 7.53 -13.97 18.80
N LYS A 257 7.31 -15.07 18.06
CA LYS A 257 8.05 -15.32 16.81
C LYS A 257 7.81 -14.19 15.80
N PHE A 258 8.83 -13.84 15.04
CA PHE A 258 8.71 -12.83 13.99
C PHE A 258 7.61 -13.18 12.98
N SER A 259 7.50 -14.46 12.58
CA SER A 259 6.50 -14.94 11.64
C SER A 259 5.05 -14.62 12.06
N THR A 260 4.73 -14.72 13.36
CA THR A 260 3.40 -14.40 13.89
C THR A 260 3.03 -12.94 13.65
N TYR A 261 3.99 -12.04 13.89
CA TYR A 261 3.79 -10.61 13.67
C TYR A 261 3.80 -10.23 12.18
N ALA A 262 4.74 -10.77 11.41
CA ALA A 262 4.91 -10.49 9.99
C ALA A 262 3.70 -10.93 9.17
N THR A 263 3.10 -12.10 9.48
CA THR A 263 1.92 -12.61 8.78
C THR A 263 0.76 -11.60 8.76
N TRP A 264 0.57 -10.86 9.86
CA TRP A 264 -0.48 -9.83 9.92
C TRP A 264 -0.19 -8.68 8.95
N TRP A 265 1.05 -8.18 8.92
CA TRP A 265 1.44 -7.08 8.01
C TRP A 265 1.42 -7.48 6.54
N ILE A 266 1.90 -8.71 6.25
CA ILE A 266 1.87 -9.27 4.89
C ILE A 266 0.42 -9.39 4.41
N ARG A 267 -0.45 -9.99 5.22
CA ARG A 267 -1.88 -10.13 4.91
C ARG A 267 -2.56 -8.79 4.69
N GLN A 268 -2.29 -7.82 5.56
CA GLN A 268 -2.84 -6.47 5.46
C GLN A 268 -2.41 -5.77 4.16
N SER A 269 -1.12 -5.87 3.81
CA SER A 269 -0.58 -5.25 2.60
C SER A 269 -1.19 -5.88 1.33
N VAL A 270 -1.21 -7.22 1.25
CA VAL A 270 -1.81 -7.95 0.12
C VAL A 270 -3.30 -7.67 -0.01
N SER A 271 -4.06 -7.71 1.09
CA SER A 271 -5.50 -7.44 1.04
C SER A 271 -5.81 -6.01 0.62
N ARG A 272 -4.99 -5.05 1.07
CA ARG A 272 -5.13 -3.65 0.68
C ARG A 272 -4.79 -3.42 -0.79
N SER A 273 -3.73 -4.04 -1.30
CA SER A 273 -3.36 -3.98 -2.72
C SER A 273 -4.49 -4.50 -3.61
N ILE A 274 -5.12 -5.62 -3.25
CA ILE A 274 -6.28 -6.13 -3.98
C ILE A 274 -7.43 -5.12 -4.00
N ALA A 275 -7.75 -4.50 -2.87
CA ALA A 275 -8.81 -3.49 -2.81
C ALA A 275 -8.50 -2.25 -3.66
N ASP A 276 -7.21 -1.87 -3.72
CA ASP A 276 -6.75 -0.64 -4.36
C ASP A 276 -6.46 -0.80 -5.87
N GLN A 277 -6.06 -2.00 -6.34
CA GLN A 277 -5.46 -2.19 -7.67
C GLN A 277 -6.12 -3.31 -8.52
N ALA A 278 -6.90 -4.23 -7.92
CA ALA A 278 -7.41 -5.40 -8.63
C ALA A 278 -8.50 -5.09 -9.66
N ARG A 279 -9.05 -3.87 -9.68
CA ARG A 279 -10.16 -3.49 -10.54
C ARG A 279 -9.76 -2.41 -11.53
N THR A 280 -10.27 -2.51 -12.76
CA THR A 280 -10.11 -1.48 -13.79
C THR A 280 -10.66 -0.13 -13.32
N ILE A 281 -11.84 -0.13 -12.70
CA ILE A 281 -12.43 1.04 -12.04
C ILE A 281 -12.23 0.88 -10.54
N ARG A 282 -11.33 1.68 -9.96
CA ARG A 282 -11.02 1.65 -8.53
C ARG A 282 -12.25 2.02 -7.69
N ILE A 283 -12.52 1.23 -6.67
CA ILE A 283 -13.54 1.51 -5.65
C ILE A 283 -12.90 1.76 -4.28
N PRO A 284 -13.49 2.62 -3.43
CA PRO A 284 -12.98 2.85 -2.07
C PRO A 284 -12.94 1.58 -1.22
N VAL A 285 -11.97 1.47 -0.31
CA VAL A 285 -11.76 0.26 0.52
C VAL A 285 -13.01 -0.13 1.32
N HIS A 286 -13.73 0.85 1.92
CA HIS A 286 -14.96 0.57 2.68
C HIS A 286 -16.09 0.00 1.80
N VAL A 287 -16.16 0.42 0.52
CA VAL A 287 -17.12 -0.16 -0.45
C VAL A 287 -16.69 -1.58 -0.79
N PHE A 288 -15.41 -1.82 -1.03
CA PHE A 288 -14.85 -3.16 -1.28
C PHE A 288 -15.12 -4.14 -0.12
N GLU A 289 -14.94 -3.70 1.12
CA GLU A 289 -15.25 -4.48 2.31
C GLU A 289 -16.74 -4.83 2.38
N THR A 290 -17.61 -3.85 2.13
CA THR A 290 -19.07 -4.04 2.09
C THR A 290 -19.45 -5.04 1.01
N VAL A 291 -18.94 -4.88 -0.22
CA VAL A 291 -19.18 -5.80 -1.34
C VAL A 291 -18.71 -7.22 -0.99
N THR A 292 -17.51 -7.36 -0.42
CA THR A 292 -16.97 -8.67 0.00
C THR A 292 -17.87 -9.33 1.05
N HIS A 293 -18.43 -8.54 1.97
CA HIS A 293 -19.39 -9.01 2.97
C HIS A 293 -20.69 -9.48 2.31
N LEU A 294 -21.25 -8.69 1.39
CA LEU A 294 -22.47 -9.03 0.65
C LEU A 294 -22.30 -10.30 -0.19
N LEU A 295 -21.17 -10.46 -0.88
CA LEU A 295 -20.86 -11.67 -1.66
C LEU A 295 -20.76 -12.92 -0.76
N ARG A 296 -20.26 -12.77 0.47
CA ARG A 296 -20.21 -13.85 1.46
C ARG A 296 -21.62 -14.24 1.91
N ILE A 297 -22.47 -13.25 2.21
CA ILE A 297 -23.89 -13.48 2.55
C ILE A 297 -24.61 -14.17 1.38
N ARG A 298 -24.44 -13.68 0.14
CA ARG A 298 -25.05 -14.29 -1.05
C ARG A 298 -24.69 -15.76 -1.18
N ARG A 299 -23.39 -16.11 -1.07
CA ARG A 299 -22.92 -17.51 -1.14
C ARG A 299 -23.54 -18.37 -0.05
N ARG A 300 -23.62 -17.88 1.19
CA ARG A 300 -24.26 -18.61 2.30
C ARG A 300 -25.73 -18.85 2.01
N LEU A 301 -26.47 -17.79 1.64
CA LEU A 301 -27.90 -17.89 1.34
C LEU A 301 -28.18 -18.80 0.14
N THR A 302 -27.33 -18.81 -0.89
CA THR A 302 -27.46 -19.73 -2.02
C THR A 302 -27.37 -21.20 -1.58
N GLN A 303 -26.51 -21.50 -0.60
CA GLN A 303 -26.40 -22.85 -0.02
C GLN A 303 -27.60 -23.20 0.87
N GLU A 304 -28.15 -22.25 1.61
CA GLU A 304 -29.28 -22.46 2.52
C GLU A 304 -30.63 -22.56 1.79
N LEU A 305 -30.79 -21.77 0.71
CA LEU A 305 -32.06 -21.65 -0.02
C LEU A 305 -32.12 -22.54 -1.29
N GLU A 306 -31.01 -23.14 -1.71
CA GLU A 306 -30.86 -23.93 -2.95
C GLU A 306 -31.18 -23.16 -4.24
N HIS A 307 -31.34 -21.83 -4.17
CA HIS A 307 -31.54 -20.92 -5.32
C HIS A 307 -30.75 -19.63 -5.12
N GLU A 308 -30.65 -18.81 -6.17
CA GLU A 308 -29.98 -17.50 -6.07
C GLU A 308 -30.84 -16.53 -5.25
N PRO A 309 -30.28 -15.97 -4.13
CA PRO A 309 -31.04 -15.08 -3.25
C PRO A 309 -31.31 -13.73 -3.91
N THR A 310 -32.52 -13.20 -3.70
CA THR A 310 -32.89 -11.85 -4.11
C THR A 310 -32.22 -10.79 -3.26
N TYR A 311 -32.06 -9.57 -3.77
CA TYR A 311 -31.51 -8.45 -2.99
C TYR A 311 -32.29 -8.17 -1.70
N LYS A 312 -33.60 -8.50 -1.66
CA LYS A 312 -34.43 -8.39 -0.48
C LYS A 312 -34.06 -9.38 0.61
N GLU A 313 -33.70 -10.59 0.23
CA GLU A 313 -33.24 -11.64 1.15
C GLU A 313 -31.82 -11.34 1.65
N ILE A 314 -30.94 -10.89 0.77
CA ILE A 314 -29.60 -10.44 1.17
C ILE A 314 -29.73 -9.29 2.18
N ALA A 315 -30.60 -8.30 1.95
CA ALA A 315 -30.78 -7.16 2.84
C ALA A 315 -31.22 -7.56 4.27
N LEU A 316 -31.97 -8.65 4.42
CA LEU A 316 -32.38 -9.18 5.73
C LEU A 316 -31.21 -9.71 6.57
N GLU A 317 -30.15 -10.16 5.92
CA GLU A 317 -28.95 -10.69 6.58
C GLU A 317 -27.88 -9.62 6.82
N THR A 318 -28.01 -8.44 6.20
CA THR A 318 -27.05 -7.32 6.34
C THR A 318 -27.36 -6.43 7.54
N ASP A 319 -26.37 -5.71 8.02
CA ASP A 319 -26.51 -4.71 9.08
C ASP A 319 -27.16 -3.39 8.60
N PHE A 320 -27.70 -3.35 7.36
CA PHE A 320 -28.42 -2.18 6.83
C PHE A 320 -29.84 -2.04 7.39
N LEU A 321 -30.34 -3.10 8.06
CA LEU A 321 -31.61 -3.13 8.77
C LEU A 321 -31.39 -3.27 10.26
N GLU A 322 -32.21 -2.58 11.03
CA GLU A 322 -32.21 -2.75 12.48
C GLU A 322 -32.68 -4.16 12.89
N PRO A 323 -32.13 -4.72 13.97
CA PRO A 323 -32.49 -6.06 14.43
C PRO A 323 -33.99 -6.19 14.75
N ALA A 324 -34.66 -5.10 15.17
CA ALA A 324 -36.10 -5.07 15.44
C ALA A 324 -36.88 -5.25 14.14
N ASP A 325 -36.55 -4.50 13.08
CA ASP A 325 -37.21 -4.58 11.78
C ASP A 325 -37.04 -5.96 11.13
N LYS A 326 -35.85 -6.56 11.23
CA LYS A 326 -35.58 -7.93 10.76
C LYS A 326 -36.54 -8.95 11.39
N LYS A 327 -36.76 -8.86 12.71
CA LYS A 327 -37.69 -9.76 13.44
C LYS A 327 -39.10 -9.57 12.97
N ILE A 328 -39.54 -8.33 12.81
CA ILE A 328 -40.90 -8.01 12.33
C ILE A 328 -41.11 -8.55 10.90
N ILE A 329 -40.13 -8.34 10.00
CA ILE A 329 -40.23 -8.81 8.62
C ILE A 329 -40.30 -10.34 8.57
N ARG A 330 -39.48 -11.06 9.30
CA ARG A 330 -39.48 -12.53 9.34
C ARG A 330 -40.81 -13.06 9.86
N ARG A 331 -41.28 -12.56 11.01
CA ARG A 331 -42.55 -12.95 11.60
C ARG A 331 -43.73 -12.68 10.67
N LYS A 332 -43.80 -11.49 10.06
CA LYS A 332 -44.88 -11.10 9.15
C LYS A 332 -44.88 -11.89 7.83
N ARG A 333 -43.70 -12.31 7.34
CA ARG A 333 -43.58 -13.23 6.20
C ARG A 333 -44.17 -14.61 6.53
N GLU A 334 -43.90 -15.13 7.72
CA GLU A 334 -44.42 -16.42 8.21
C GLU A 334 -45.95 -16.35 8.39
N GLU A 335 -46.47 -15.24 8.92
CA GLU A 335 -47.90 -15.00 9.14
C GLU A 335 -48.67 -14.62 7.86
N GLY A 336 -48.02 -14.33 6.74
CA GLY A 336 -48.63 -13.86 5.49
C GLY A 336 -49.31 -12.48 5.59
N THR A 337 -48.97 -11.70 6.63
CA THR A 337 -49.62 -10.41 6.93
C THR A 337 -48.84 -9.23 6.38
N PRO A 338 -49.51 -8.09 6.00
CA PRO A 338 -48.83 -6.92 5.46
C PRO A 338 -47.89 -6.30 6.49
N LEU A 339 -46.74 -5.79 5.99
CA LEU A 339 -45.76 -5.10 6.81
C LEU A 339 -46.18 -3.68 7.15
N PRO A 340 -45.81 -3.15 8.33
CA PRO A 340 -45.99 -1.74 8.66
C PRO A 340 -45.29 -0.84 7.63
N PRO A 341 -45.88 0.32 7.28
CA PRO A 341 -45.31 1.22 6.25
C PRO A 341 -43.86 1.65 6.51
N ASP A 342 -43.52 1.93 7.78
CA ASP A 342 -42.20 2.35 8.19
C ASP A 342 -41.14 1.23 7.98
N VAL A 343 -41.45 0.00 8.41
CA VAL A 343 -40.61 -1.18 8.24
C VAL A 343 -40.43 -1.52 6.75
N LEU A 344 -41.51 -1.37 5.96
CA LEU A 344 -41.45 -1.58 4.52
C LEU A 344 -40.53 -0.57 3.84
N ARG A 345 -40.57 0.69 4.29
CA ARG A 345 -39.67 1.75 3.80
C ARG A 345 -38.19 1.44 4.13
N SER A 346 -37.89 1.14 5.39
CA SER A 346 -36.57 0.76 5.83
C SER A 346 -36.03 -0.43 5.01
N TRP A 347 -36.85 -1.44 4.77
CA TRP A 347 -36.46 -2.62 3.99
C TRP A 347 -36.21 -2.29 2.52
N ARG A 348 -37.00 -1.42 1.90
CA ARG A 348 -36.75 -0.94 0.52
C ARG A 348 -35.44 -0.16 0.44
N GLU A 349 -35.16 0.72 1.40
CA GLU A 349 -33.91 1.49 1.44
C GLU A 349 -32.69 0.56 1.60
N ALA A 350 -32.76 -0.43 2.48
CA ALA A 350 -31.73 -1.45 2.65
C ALA A 350 -31.51 -2.27 1.35
N THR A 351 -32.63 -2.69 0.71
CA THR A 351 -32.56 -3.42 -0.58
C THR A 351 -31.89 -2.57 -1.67
N ASN A 352 -32.24 -1.29 -1.76
CA ASN A 352 -31.63 -0.36 -2.71
C ASN A 352 -30.14 -0.13 -2.44
N LYS A 353 -29.73 -0.14 -1.16
CA LYS A 353 -28.30 -0.09 -0.80
C LYS A 353 -27.59 -1.36 -1.27
N VAL A 354 -28.14 -2.54 -0.99
CA VAL A 354 -27.55 -3.81 -1.46
C VAL A 354 -27.42 -3.80 -2.99
N HIS A 355 -28.48 -3.42 -3.71
CA HIS A 355 -28.44 -3.34 -5.17
C HIS A 355 -27.34 -2.41 -5.69
N ARG A 356 -27.22 -1.19 -5.11
CA ARG A 356 -26.14 -0.25 -5.50
C ARG A 356 -24.75 -0.82 -5.27
N TYR A 357 -24.51 -1.47 -4.13
CA TYR A 357 -23.20 -2.08 -3.83
C TYR A 357 -22.92 -3.28 -4.74
N MET A 358 -23.93 -4.09 -5.04
CA MET A 358 -23.75 -5.25 -5.93
C MET A 358 -23.48 -4.80 -7.38
N ARG A 359 -24.16 -3.75 -7.85
CA ARG A 359 -23.88 -3.15 -9.16
C ARG A 359 -22.48 -2.54 -9.24
N ALA A 360 -22.00 -1.87 -8.17
CA ALA A 360 -20.63 -1.36 -8.09
C ALA A 360 -19.58 -2.48 -8.05
N ALA A 361 -20.00 -3.71 -7.75
CA ALA A 361 -19.14 -4.89 -7.72
C ALA A 361 -18.96 -5.55 -9.11
N GLU A 362 -19.76 -5.19 -10.10
CA GLU A 362 -19.65 -5.72 -11.46
C GLU A 362 -18.37 -5.24 -12.13
N ASP A 363 -17.66 -6.15 -12.80
CA ASP A 363 -16.48 -5.81 -13.57
C ASP A 363 -16.91 -5.31 -14.96
N PRO A 364 -16.22 -4.30 -15.54
CA PRO A 364 -16.51 -3.84 -16.89
C PRO A 364 -16.24 -4.96 -17.90
N MET A 365 -17.06 -4.99 -18.96
CA MET A 365 -16.90 -5.94 -20.05
C MET A 365 -15.79 -5.46 -21.00
N SER A 366 -14.96 -6.37 -21.50
CA SER A 366 -13.96 -6.05 -22.52
C SER A 366 -14.63 -5.68 -23.84
N LEU A 367 -14.13 -4.63 -24.49
CA LEU A 367 -14.56 -4.23 -25.85
C LEU A 367 -14.08 -5.24 -26.90
N ASP A 368 -12.93 -5.87 -26.69
CA ASP A 368 -12.38 -6.92 -27.59
C ASP A 368 -13.12 -8.27 -27.47
N ARG A 369 -14.23 -8.32 -26.74
CA ARG A 369 -14.99 -9.55 -26.58
C ARG A 369 -15.63 -9.95 -27.90
N PRO A 370 -15.35 -11.17 -28.40
CA PRO A 370 -15.97 -11.63 -29.64
C PRO A 370 -17.49 -11.80 -29.47
N ILE A 371 -18.26 -11.35 -30.45
CA ILE A 371 -19.71 -11.47 -30.52
C ILE A 371 -20.08 -12.35 -31.72
N GLY A 372 -20.80 -13.42 -31.48
CA GLY A 372 -21.21 -14.38 -32.53
C GLY A 372 -20.26 -15.58 -32.65
N GLY A 373 -20.49 -16.40 -33.68
CA GLY A 373 -19.73 -17.62 -33.92
C GLY A 373 -18.55 -17.46 -34.89
N GLU A 374 -18.33 -16.30 -35.42
CA GLU A 374 -17.18 -15.93 -36.29
C GLU A 374 -16.24 -15.04 -35.52
N ASP A 375 -14.93 -15.35 -35.55
CA ASP A 375 -13.89 -14.71 -34.71
C ASP A 375 -13.59 -13.24 -35.10
N ASP A 376 -14.22 -12.70 -36.15
CA ASP A 376 -13.88 -11.38 -36.72
C ASP A 376 -14.67 -10.20 -36.11
N ASN A 377 -15.76 -10.43 -35.37
CA ASN A 377 -16.61 -9.35 -34.81
C ASN A 377 -16.36 -9.16 -33.33
N GLN A 378 -15.97 -7.96 -32.95
CA GLN A 378 -15.75 -7.58 -31.54
C GLN A 378 -16.89 -6.70 -31.04
N LEU A 379 -17.05 -6.58 -29.71
CA LEU A 379 -18.10 -5.76 -29.09
C LEU A 379 -17.96 -4.29 -29.49
N GLU A 380 -16.72 -3.80 -29.70
CA GLU A 380 -16.48 -2.40 -30.10
C GLU A 380 -17.09 -2.07 -31.47
N ASP A 381 -17.16 -3.03 -32.40
CA ASP A 381 -17.72 -2.83 -33.75
C ASP A 381 -19.22 -2.48 -33.72
N PHE A 382 -19.91 -2.77 -32.61
CA PHE A 382 -21.35 -2.52 -32.44
C PHE A 382 -21.64 -1.26 -31.62
N ILE A 383 -20.60 -0.55 -31.16
CA ILE A 383 -20.79 0.68 -30.39
C ILE A 383 -20.76 1.88 -31.34
N GLU A 384 -21.90 2.57 -31.45
CA GLU A 384 -22.02 3.77 -32.29
C GLU A 384 -21.20 4.93 -31.71
N ASP A 385 -20.38 5.56 -32.56
CA ASP A 385 -19.68 6.81 -32.22
C ASP A 385 -20.67 7.98 -32.29
N GLN A 386 -21.14 8.42 -31.13
CA GLN A 386 -22.08 9.53 -30.99
C GLN A 386 -21.44 10.92 -31.24
N GLU A 387 -20.09 11.00 -31.25
CA GLU A 387 -19.38 12.25 -31.51
C GLU A 387 -19.04 12.42 -33.01
N ALA A 388 -19.09 11.35 -33.78
CA ALA A 388 -18.87 11.45 -35.23
C ALA A 388 -19.99 12.25 -35.87
N PRO A 389 -19.66 13.33 -36.58
CA PRO A 389 -20.67 14.13 -37.27
C PRO A 389 -21.35 13.28 -38.34
N SER A 390 -22.70 13.27 -38.32
CA SER A 390 -23.47 12.59 -39.35
C SER A 390 -23.04 13.11 -40.74
N PRO A 391 -22.92 12.22 -41.76
CA PRO A 391 -22.62 12.68 -43.15
C PRO A 391 -23.56 13.78 -43.65
N ILE A 392 -24.84 13.74 -43.21
CA ILE A 392 -25.85 14.77 -43.52
C ILE A 392 -25.49 16.09 -42.85
N GLU A 393 -25.13 16.07 -41.56
CA GLU A 393 -24.71 17.29 -40.85
C GLU A 393 -23.39 17.85 -41.36
N ALA A 394 -22.43 16.98 -41.73
CA ALA A 394 -21.17 17.41 -42.32
C ALA A 394 -21.44 18.12 -43.69
N THR A 395 -22.30 17.53 -44.54
CA THR A 395 -22.70 18.12 -45.80
C THR A 395 -23.46 19.43 -45.59
N ALA A 396 -24.41 19.48 -44.65
CA ALA A 396 -25.14 20.70 -44.32
C ALA A 396 -24.22 21.84 -43.86
N ARG A 397 -23.22 21.51 -43.00
CA ARG A 397 -22.21 22.50 -42.56
C ARG A 397 -21.36 23.02 -43.74
N GLU A 398 -20.97 22.15 -44.65
CA GLU A 398 -20.17 22.59 -45.84
C GLU A 398 -21.02 23.44 -46.75
N MET A 399 -22.25 23.08 -47.04
CA MET A 399 -23.20 23.89 -47.79
C MET A 399 -23.44 25.26 -47.16
N MET A 400 -23.66 25.29 -45.83
CA MET A 400 -23.80 26.52 -45.06
C MET A 400 -22.55 27.41 -45.21
N ARG A 401 -21.33 26.80 -45.14
CA ARG A 401 -20.06 27.51 -45.30
C ARG A 401 -19.91 28.12 -46.69
N GLU A 402 -20.25 27.37 -47.74
CA GLU A 402 -20.25 27.86 -49.14
C GLU A 402 -21.24 29.02 -49.33
N GLN A 403 -22.48 28.89 -48.79
CA GLN A 403 -23.49 29.96 -48.86
C GLN A 403 -23.07 31.21 -48.09
N LEU A 404 -22.46 31.04 -46.91
CA LEU A 404 -21.91 32.14 -46.13
C LEU A 404 -20.79 32.87 -46.94
N GLN A 405 -19.89 32.10 -47.57
CA GLN A 405 -18.83 32.65 -48.39
C GLN A 405 -19.38 33.43 -49.58
N SER A 406 -20.40 32.87 -50.27
CA SER A 406 -21.13 33.55 -51.34
C SER A 406 -21.81 34.83 -50.89
N ALA A 407 -22.37 34.87 -49.67
CA ALA A 407 -22.99 36.06 -49.10
C ALA A 407 -21.95 37.15 -48.74
N LEU A 408 -20.75 36.74 -48.29
CA LEU A 408 -19.65 37.63 -47.99
C LEU A 408 -19.01 38.24 -49.28
N ASP A 409 -19.10 37.58 -50.43
CA ASP A 409 -18.63 38.08 -51.71
C ASP A 409 -19.44 39.30 -52.25
N ASP A 410 -20.67 39.46 -51.74
CA ASP A 410 -21.51 40.64 -52.07
C ASP A 410 -21.08 41.93 -51.31
N LEU A 411 -20.12 41.80 -50.37
CA LEU A 411 -19.56 42.90 -49.58
C LEU A 411 -18.30 43.50 -50.26
N THR A 412 -17.98 44.74 -49.91
CA THR A 412 -16.68 45.30 -50.31
C THR A 412 -15.55 44.55 -49.55
N VAL A 413 -14.37 44.48 -50.15
CA VAL A 413 -13.20 43.82 -49.63
C VAL A 413 -12.94 44.21 -48.15
N ARG A 414 -13.13 45.51 -47.85
CA ARG A 414 -12.86 46.02 -46.47
C ARG A 414 -13.97 45.63 -45.47
N GLU A 415 -15.21 45.59 -45.89
CA GLU A 415 -16.35 45.15 -45.07
C GLU A 415 -16.23 43.64 -44.76
N ARG A 416 -15.86 42.85 -45.76
CA ARG A 416 -15.63 41.41 -45.63
C ARG A 416 -14.51 41.11 -44.62
N GLN A 417 -13.34 41.73 -44.80
CA GLN A 417 -12.19 41.52 -43.91
C GLN A 417 -12.50 41.91 -42.45
N VAL A 418 -13.26 42.98 -42.22
CA VAL A 418 -13.68 43.37 -40.87
C VAL A 418 -14.58 42.32 -40.24
N LEU A 419 -15.54 41.75 -41.00
CA LEU A 419 -16.39 40.66 -40.47
C LEU A 419 -15.61 39.36 -40.24
N GLU A 420 -14.72 38.99 -41.18
CA GLU A 420 -13.87 37.79 -41.05
C GLU A 420 -13.04 37.82 -39.77
N LEU A 421 -12.36 38.94 -39.51
CA LEU A 421 -11.57 39.12 -38.28
C LEU A 421 -12.47 39.21 -37.01
N ARG A 422 -13.56 39.99 -37.11
CA ARG A 422 -14.45 40.22 -35.98
C ARG A 422 -15.08 38.93 -35.46
N PHE A 423 -15.54 38.06 -36.35
CA PHE A 423 -16.23 36.82 -36.04
C PHE A 423 -15.34 35.59 -36.14
N GLY A 424 -14.06 35.74 -36.49
CA GLY A 424 -13.12 34.64 -36.58
C GLY A 424 -13.45 33.62 -37.66
N LEU A 425 -13.98 34.10 -38.83
CA LEU A 425 -14.45 33.20 -39.89
C LEU A 425 -13.31 32.47 -40.61
N MET A 426 -12.06 32.99 -40.52
CA MET A 426 -10.88 32.41 -41.15
C MET A 426 -10.03 31.58 -40.22
N ASP A 427 -9.80 32.04 -38.99
CA ASP A 427 -8.88 31.45 -38.01
C ASP A 427 -9.56 30.91 -36.75
N GLY A 428 -10.88 31.02 -36.65
CA GLY A 428 -11.66 30.61 -35.52
C GLY A 428 -11.53 31.51 -34.27
N LYS A 429 -10.80 32.65 -34.39
CA LYS A 429 -10.58 33.57 -33.27
C LYS A 429 -11.35 34.87 -33.48
N THR A 430 -12.26 35.18 -32.55
CA THR A 430 -13.00 36.45 -32.56
C THR A 430 -12.12 37.57 -32.01
N HIS A 431 -12.06 38.69 -32.72
CA HIS A 431 -11.32 39.88 -32.31
C HIS A 431 -12.22 40.99 -31.81
N THR A 432 -11.74 41.81 -30.88
CA THR A 432 -12.45 42.99 -30.39
C THR A 432 -12.44 44.11 -31.41
N LEU A 433 -13.40 45.08 -31.32
CA LEU A 433 -13.44 46.24 -32.20
C LEU A 433 -12.16 47.09 -32.15
N GLU A 434 -11.46 47.09 -31.01
CA GLU A 434 -10.19 47.79 -30.80
C GLU A 434 -9.04 47.10 -31.54
N GLU A 435 -8.96 45.77 -31.44
CA GLU A 435 -7.94 44.95 -32.14
C GLU A 435 -8.10 45.06 -33.67
N VAL A 436 -9.35 44.93 -34.15
CA VAL A 436 -9.64 45.10 -35.57
C VAL A 436 -9.34 46.54 -36.00
N GLY A 437 -9.63 47.54 -35.16
CA GLY A 437 -9.29 48.95 -35.40
C GLY A 437 -7.78 49.16 -35.51
N ALA A 438 -7.00 48.55 -34.63
CA ALA A 438 -5.54 48.58 -34.67
C ALA A 438 -4.98 47.93 -35.97
N TYR A 439 -5.59 46.79 -36.40
CA TYR A 439 -5.16 46.11 -37.64
C TYR A 439 -5.36 46.93 -38.89
N PHE A 440 -6.46 47.71 -38.99
CA PHE A 440 -6.78 48.55 -40.15
C PHE A 440 -6.37 50.03 -40.02
N ASP A 441 -5.68 50.39 -38.93
CA ASP A 441 -5.26 51.75 -38.57
C ASP A 441 -6.43 52.76 -38.60
N VAL A 442 -7.55 52.40 -37.96
CA VAL A 442 -8.76 53.21 -37.82
C VAL A 442 -9.34 53.14 -36.39
N THR A 443 -10.16 54.13 -36.06
CA THR A 443 -10.79 54.20 -34.74
C THR A 443 -11.80 53.07 -34.56
N ARG A 444 -11.96 52.63 -33.32
CA ARG A 444 -12.98 51.66 -32.88
C ARG A 444 -14.37 51.97 -33.40
N GLU A 445 -14.76 53.25 -33.34
CA GLU A 445 -16.09 53.70 -33.84
C GLU A 445 -16.21 53.53 -35.34
N ARG A 446 -15.13 53.71 -36.10
CA ARG A 446 -15.13 53.49 -37.54
C ARG A 446 -15.33 52.01 -37.91
N ILE A 447 -14.71 51.11 -37.17
CA ILE A 447 -14.94 49.66 -37.33
C ILE A 447 -16.40 49.31 -37.01
N ARG A 448 -16.96 49.86 -35.93
CA ARG A 448 -18.37 49.63 -35.56
C ARG A 448 -19.32 50.10 -36.70
N GLN A 449 -19.04 51.23 -37.34
CA GLN A 449 -19.81 51.72 -38.50
C GLN A 449 -19.70 50.80 -39.71
N ILE A 450 -18.50 50.30 -40.02
CA ILE A 450 -18.25 49.35 -41.12
C ILE A 450 -18.99 48.05 -40.84
N GLU A 451 -18.88 47.47 -39.62
CA GLU A 451 -19.60 46.27 -39.19
C GLU A 451 -21.13 46.43 -39.32
N ALA A 452 -21.66 47.55 -38.81
CA ALA A 452 -23.09 47.84 -38.89
C ALA A 452 -23.58 47.96 -40.33
N THR A 453 -22.77 48.55 -41.19
CA THR A 453 -23.08 48.71 -42.65
C THR A 453 -23.01 47.35 -43.36
N ALA A 454 -22.01 46.55 -43.08
CA ALA A 454 -21.84 45.22 -43.65
C ALA A 454 -23.00 44.28 -43.23
N LEU A 455 -23.33 44.25 -41.94
CA LEU A 455 -24.45 43.46 -41.43
C LEU A 455 -25.81 43.92 -42.00
N ARG A 456 -26.00 45.24 -42.26
CA ARG A 456 -27.21 45.75 -42.91
C ARG A 456 -27.30 45.28 -44.37
N LYS A 457 -26.18 45.22 -45.10
CA LYS A 457 -26.15 44.69 -46.45
C LYS A 457 -26.49 43.20 -46.49
N LEU A 458 -25.94 42.40 -45.56
CA LEU A 458 -26.23 40.98 -45.44
C LEU A 458 -27.70 40.71 -45.07
N ARG A 459 -28.35 41.60 -44.33
CA ARG A 459 -29.76 41.54 -44.01
C ARG A 459 -30.71 41.96 -45.13
N SER A 460 -30.17 42.42 -46.26
CA SER A 460 -31.02 42.78 -47.42
C SER A 460 -31.71 41.52 -47.98
N PRO A 461 -32.97 41.60 -48.46
CA PRO A 461 -33.73 40.42 -48.92
C PRO A 461 -33.01 39.59 -50.00
N ASN A 462 -32.16 40.23 -50.83
CA ASN A 462 -31.43 39.56 -51.92
C ASN A 462 -30.28 38.67 -51.40
N VAL A 463 -29.76 38.93 -50.19
CA VAL A 463 -28.63 38.20 -49.61
C VAL A 463 -29.12 37.28 -48.48
N SER A 464 -30.09 37.75 -47.68
CA SER A 464 -30.65 36.95 -46.58
C SER A 464 -31.35 35.68 -47.06
N TYR A 465 -31.95 35.68 -48.24
CA TYR A 465 -32.54 34.50 -48.90
C TYR A 465 -31.51 33.35 -49.03
N LYS A 466 -30.23 33.64 -49.27
CA LYS A 466 -29.20 32.60 -49.38
C LYS A 466 -28.92 31.86 -48.04
N LEU A 467 -29.30 32.46 -46.92
CA LEU A 467 -29.01 31.94 -45.59
C LEU A 467 -30.29 31.48 -44.82
N GLU A 468 -31.48 31.73 -45.42
CA GLU A 468 -32.77 31.47 -44.75
C GLU A 468 -32.96 29.99 -44.44
N ASP A 469 -32.52 29.08 -45.31
CA ASP A 469 -32.61 27.62 -45.14
C ASP A 469 -31.73 27.06 -44.03
N PHE A 470 -30.82 27.86 -43.45
CA PHE A 470 -29.88 27.44 -42.39
C PHE A 470 -30.16 28.12 -41.04
N VAL A 471 -31.18 28.95 -40.94
CA VAL A 471 -31.60 29.59 -39.68
C VAL A 471 -32.91 28.93 -39.23
N GLU A 472 -32.80 28.07 -38.23
CA GLU A 472 -33.94 27.60 -37.46
C GLU A 472 -34.45 28.67 -36.49
#